data_19db084f551b90a8619c5bd34a196459
#
_entry.id   19db084f551b90a8619c5bd34a196459
#
_cell.length_a   1.000
_cell.length_b   1.000
_cell.length_c   1.000
_cell.angle_alpha   90.00
_cell.angle_beta   90.00
_cell.angle_gamma   90.00
#
_symmetry.space_group_name_H-M   'P 1'
#
loop_
_entity.id
_entity.type
_entity.pdbx_description
1 polymer ?
#
loop_
_entity_poly.entity_id
_entity_poly.type
_entity_poly.pdbx_seq_one_letter_code
_entity_poly.pdbx_strand_id
1 'polypeptide(L)'
;MSINRKNPAIKRIMADIREMELHPSYRYCANPLEDNMFEWHFTIRGPSSTDFENGIYHGRILLPADYPFKPPNFIFLTKNGRFEVGTKVCLSISAHHPEAWQPAWGVRTMLEAIISFLPTEANGAIGALDWSSEERKKLAEASSSFVCPHCGEIKNIIPEITEHDEEIDTEISAQVRNE
;
A
#
# COMPACT_ATOMS: atom_id res chain seq x y z
N MET A 1 23.30 14.89 1.63
CA MET A 1 23.86 13.58 2.04
C MET A 1 24.35 12.81 0.82
N SER A 2 25.54 12.30 0.86
CA SER A 2 26.02 11.41 -0.20
C SER A 2 25.38 10.04 -0.04
N ILE A 3 24.79 9.53 -1.13
CA ILE A 3 24.20 8.20 -1.16
C ILE A 3 25.30 7.16 -1.38
N ASN A 4 25.44 6.21 -0.49
CA ASN A 4 26.38 5.10 -0.67
C ASN A 4 25.83 4.10 -1.69
N ARG A 5 26.09 4.32 -2.96
CA ARG A 5 25.62 3.48 -4.06
C ARG A 5 26.17 2.06 -4.08
N LYS A 6 27.19 1.77 -3.25
CA LYS A 6 27.74 0.42 -3.12
C LYS A 6 26.96 -0.44 -2.13
N ASN A 7 26.12 0.17 -1.28
CA ASN A 7 25.29 -0.56 -0.33
C ASN A 7 24.25 -1.39 -1.09
N PRO A 8 24.17 -2.73 -0.86
CA PRO A 8 23.21 -3.58 -1.58
C PRO A 8 21.74 -3.18 -1.38
N ALA A 9 21.38 -2.72 -0.17
CA ALA A 9 20.02 -2.25 0.10
C ALA A 9 19.69 -1.01 -0.74
N ILE A 10 20.61 -0.05 -0.82
CA ILE A 10 20.42 1.17 -1.63
C ILE A 10 20.32 0.85 -3.11
N LYS A 11 21.13 -0.08 -3.62
CA LYS A 11 21.01 -0.53 -5.01
C LYS A 11 19.62 -1.10 -5.30
N ARG A 12 19.11 -1.90 -4.39
CA ARG A 12 17.77 -2.48 -4.51
C ARG A 12 16.69 -1.41 -4.46
N ILE A 13 16.79 -0.46 -3.53
CA ILE A 13 15.84 0.66 -3.42
C ILE A 13 15.82 1.48 -4.70
N MET A 14 16.97 1.76 -5.30
CA MET A 14 17.05 2.48 -6.57
C MET A 14 16.37 1.71 -7.72
N ALA A 15 16.50 0.39 -7.73
CA ALA A 15 15.79 -0.46 -8.68
C ALA A 15 14.27 -0.41 -8.46
N ASP A 16 13.82 -0.40 -7.20
CA ASP A 16 12.40 -0.27 -6.86
C ASP A 16 11.84 1.09 -7.28
N ILE A 17 12.60 2.18 -7.12
CA ILE A 17 12.20 3.51 -7.60
C ILE A 17 11.99 3.47 -9.11
N ARG A 18 12.92 2.87 -9.86
CA ARG A 18 12.81 2.75 -11.31
C ARG A 18 11.61 1.92 -11.73
N GLU A 19 11.34 0.82 -11.03
CA GLU A 19 10.18 -0.03 -11.31
C GLU A 19 8.88 0.75 -11.13
N MET A 20 8.77 1.56 -10.07
CA MET A 20 7.59 2.42 -9.85
C MET A 20 7.42 3.45 -10.96
N GLU A 21 8.50 4.05 -11.42
CA GLU A 21 8.47 5.04 -12.53
C GLU A 21 8.05 4.40 -13.85
N LEU A 22 8.50 3.16 -14.12
CA LEU A 22 8.20 2.44 -15.36
C LEU A 22 6.78 1.86 -15.40
N HIS A 23 6.15 1.67 -14.24
CA HIS A 23 4.84 1.04 -14.13
C HIS A 23 3.87 1.90 -13.32
N PRO A 24 3.49 3.09 -13.83
CA PRO A 24 2.50 3.93 -13.15
C PRO A 24 1.16 3.21 -13.06
N SER A 25 0.44 3.40 -11.96
CA SER A 25 -0.86 2.79 -11.72
C SER A 25 -1.82 3.79 -11.09
N TYR A 26 -3.10 3.73 -11.46
CA TYR A 26 -4.15 4.50 -10.79
C TYR A 26 -4.46 3.91 -9.39
N ARG A 27 -4.09 2.65 -9.13
CA ARG A 27 -4.40 1.94 -7.89
C ARG A 27 -3.49 2.31 -6.75
N TYR A 28 -2.29 2.77 -7.03
CA TYR A 28 -1.30 3.12 -6.01
C TYR A 28 -0.24 4.06 -6.54
N CYS A 29 0.38 4.80 -5.61
CA CYS A 29 1.62 5.51 -5.86
C CYS A 29 2.46 5.49 -4.58
N ALA A 30 3.77 5.56 -4.72
CA ALA A 30 4.68 5.60 -3.59
C ALA A 30 6.01 6.22 -3.99
N ASN A 31 6.61 6.95 -3.05
CA ASN A 31 7.91 7.56 -3.22
C ASN A 31 8.69 7.52 -1.91
N PRO A 32 10.01 7.31 -1.96
CA PRO A 32 10.84 7.46 -0.76
C PRO A 32 10.91 8.92 -0.33
N LEU A 33 11.17 9.16 0.94
CA LEU A 33 11.45 10.50 1.45
C LEU A 33 12.79 10.99 0.87
N GLU A 34 12.89 12.30 0.62
CA GLU A 34 14.13 12.91 0.07
C GLU A 34 15.34 12.71 0.97
N ASP A 35 15.13 12.72 2.29
CA ASP A 35 16.19 12.60 3.28
C ASP A 35 16.36 11.18 3.83
N ASN A 36 15.51 10.23 3.45
CA ASN A 36 15.57 8.85 3.92
C ASN A 36 14.96 7.87 2.91
N MET A 37 15.80 7.18 2.15
CA MET A 37 15.38 6.21 1.14
C MET A 37 14.76 4.93 1.74
N PHE A 38 14.95 4.67 3.03
CA PHE A 38 14.39 3.51 3.73
C PHE A 38 12.97 3.74 4.22
N GLU A 39 12.45 4.94 4.11
CA GLU A 39 11.07 5.28 4.42
C GLU A 39 10.35 5.80 3.18
N TRP A 40 9.28 5.09 2.83
CA TRP A 40 8.44 5.47 1.70
C TRP A 40 7.07 5.89 2.20
N HIS A 41 6.47 6.87 1.54
CA HIS A 41 5.06 7.19 1.71
C HIS A 41 4.28 6.65 0.53
N PHE A 42 3.16 6.01 0.81
CA PHE A 42 2.29 5.43 -0.21
C PHE A 42 0.87 5.97 -0.10
N THR A 43 0.17 5.97 -1.23
CA THR A 43 -1.27 6.20 -1.31
C THR A 43 -1.85 5.10 -2.17
N ILE A 44 -2.89 4.44 -1.66
CA ILE A 44 -3.56 3.33 -2.37
C ILE A 44 -5.06 3.58 -2.46
N ARG A 45 -5.67 3.01 -3.49
CA ARG A 45 -7.13 2.96 -3.60
C ARG A 45 -7.67 1.67 -3.01
N GLY A 46 -8.79 1.76 -2.33
CA GLY A 46 -9.49 0.57 -1.83
C GLY A 46 -9.96 -0.30 -3.00
N PRO A 47 -9.88 -1.64 -2.85
CA PRO A 47 -10.30 -2.56 -3.91
C PRO A 47 -11.79 -2.42 -4.24
N SER A 48 -12.12 -2.56 -5.53
CA SER A 48 -13.50 -2.56 -6.00
C SER A 48 -14.30 -3.71 -5.40
N SER A 49 -15.59 -3.51 -5.19
CA SER A 49 -16.52 -4.50 -4.64
C SER A 49 -16.19 -4.93 -3.20
N THR A 50 -15.53 -4.06 -2.44
CA THR A 50 -15.24 -4.24 -1.01
C THR A 50 -15.75 -3.04 -0.20
N ASP A 51 -15.68 -3.15 1.12
CA ASP A 51 -16.01 -2.02 2.02
C ASP A 51 -15.08 -0.82 1.88
N PHE A 52 -13.96 -1.00 1.20
CA PHE A 52 -12.91 0.00 0.99
C PHE A 52 -13.04 0.70 -0.36
N GLU A 53 -13.98 0.28 -1.20
CA GLU A 53 -14.22 0.88 -2.51
C GLU A 53 -14.44 2.39 -2.39
N ASN A 54 -13.87 3.14 -3.33
CA ASN A 54 -13.86 4.62 -3.35
C ASN A 54 -13.02 5.27 -2.25
N GLY A 55 -12.38 4.48 -1.38
CA GLY A 55 -11.46 4.99 -0.39
C GLY A 55 -10.06 5.24 -0.97
N ILE A 56 -9.38 6.23 -0.40
CA ILE A 56 -7.97 6.53 -0.68
C ILE A 56 -7.25 6.51 0.67
N TYR A 57 -6.21 5.70 0.78
CA TYR A 57 -5.52 5.48 2.05
C TYR A 57 -4.04 5.76 1.92
N HIS A 58 -3.53 6.53 2.86
CA HIS A 58 -2.12 6.92 2.92
C HIS A 58 -1.41 6.20 4.04
N GLY A 59 -0.14 5.91 3.84
CA GLY A 59 0.66 5.23 4.84
C GLY A 59 2.15 5.31 4.55
N ARG A 60 2.90 4.56 5.33
CA ARG A 60 4.36 4.51 5.26
C ARG A 60 4.83 3.07 5.10
N ILE A 61 5.87 2.85 4.31
CA ILE A 61 6.62 1.59 4.27
C ILE A 61 7.99 1.86 4.87
N LEU A 62 8.39 1.04 5.83
CA LEU A 62 9.69 1.12 6.50
C LEU A 62 10.54 -0.06 6.05
N LEU A 63 11.58 0.21 5.27
CA LEU A 63 12.51 -0.80 4.80
C LEU A 63 13.60 -1.05 5.85
N PRO A 64 13.91 -2.32 6.18
CA PRO A 64 14.99 -2.61 7.11
C PRO A 64 16.37 -2.34 6.50
N ALA A 65 17.40 -2.18 7.34
CA ALA A 65 18.75 -1.90 6.89
C ALA A 65 19.31 -2.99 5.96
N ASP A 66 18.89 -4.24 6.15
CA ASP A 66 19.27 -5.39 5.33
C ASP A 66 18.22 -5.75 4.25
N TYR A 67 17.35 -4.80 3.91
CA TYR A 67 16.43 -4.94 2.77
C TYR A 67 17.20 -5.36 1.50
N PRO A 68 16.75 -6.33 0.70
CA PRO A 68 15.43 -6.99 0.73
C PRO A 68 15.40 -8.32 1.49
N PHE A 69 16.39 -8.66 2.30
CA PHE A 69 16.50 -9.98 2.94
C PHE A 69 15.59 -10.15 4.15
N LYS A 70 15.16 -9.05 4.76
CA LYS A 70 14.14 -9.07 5.81
C LYS A 70 12.89 -8.31 5.36
N PRO A 71 11.70 -8.72 5.85
CA PRO A 71 10.45 -8.08 5.45
C PRO A 71 10.36 -6.64 5.98
N PRO A 72 9.84 -5.71 5.15
CA PRO A 72 9.49 -4.38 5.60
C PRO A 72 8.28 -4.38 6.53
N ASN A 73 8.08 -3.27 7.20
CA ASN A 73 6.83 -2.96 7.90
C ASN A 73 6.06 -1.88 7.13
N PHE A 74 4.75 -1.86 7.32
CA PHE A 74 3.93 -0.75 6.85
C PHE A 74 3.12 -0.16 8.00
N ILE A 75 2.73 1.11 7.86
CA ILE A 75 1.94 1.84 8.85
C ILE A 75 0.87 2.60 8.09
N PHE A 76 -0.41 2.41 8.43
CA PHE A 76 -1.45 3.27 7.91
C PHE A 76 -1.52 4.58 8.68
N LEU A 77 -1.67 5.68 7.97
CA LEU A 77 -1.90 7.01 8.52
C LEU A 77 -3.37 7.43 8.37
N THR A 78 -4.08 6.90 7.40
CA THR A 78 -5.50 7.15 7.17
C THR A 78 -6.34 6.06 7.82
N LYS A 79 -7.37 6.45 8.55
CA LYS A 79 -8.32 5.51 9.19
C LYS A 79 -9.00 4.64 8.15
N ASN A 80 -9.07 3.34 8.41
CA ASN A 80 -9.60 2.36 7.44
C ASN A 80 -10.47 1.26 8.07
N GLY A 81 -10.36 1.01 9.37
CA GLY A 81 -11.15 -0.01 10.06
C GLY A 81 -10.62 -1.44 9.95
N ARG A 82 -9.51 -1.65 9.23
CA ARG A 82 -8.85 -2.97 9.10
C ARG A 82 -7.51 -3.01 9.81
N PHE A 83 -6.77 -1.90 9.78
CA PHE A 83 -5.50 -1.74 10.46
C PHE A 83 -5.53 -0.51 11.36
N GLU A 84 -4.96 -0.63 12.55
CA GLU A 84 -4.83 0.47 13.49
C GLU A 84 -3.84 1.52 12.94
N VAL A 85 -4.26 2.78 12.95
CA VAL A 85 -3.43 3.90 12.49
C VAL A 85 -2.20 4.06 13.40
N GLY A 86 -1.03 4.25 12.79
CA GLY A 86 0.23 4.46 13.52
C GLY A 86 0.90 3.19 14.04
N THR A 87 0.31 2.03 13.82
CA THR A 87 0.86 0.75 14.28
C THR A 87 1.62 0.03 13.16
N LYS A 88 2.83 -0.44 13.47
CA LYS A 88 3.64 -1.20 12.52
C LYS A 88 3.04 -2.58 12.27
N VAL A 89 2.89 -2.93 11.01
CA VAL A 89 2.46 -4.26 10.57
C VAL A 89 3.54 -4.84 9.65
N CYS A 90 3.99 -6.06 9.94
CA CYS A 90 4.99 -6.72 9.12
C CYS A 90 4.37 -7.21 7.81
N LEU A 91 5.06 -6.97 6.69
CA LEU A 91 4.61 -7.43 5.36
C LEU A 91 4.68 -8.95 5.18
N SER A 92 5.30 -9.68 6.11
CA SER A 92 5.24 -11.15 6.15
C SER A 92 3.87 -11.66 6.63
N ILE A 93 3.04 -10.80 7.24
CA ILE A 93 1.72 -11.17 7.72
C ILE A 93 0.75 -11.17 6.53
N SER A 94 0.42 -12.37 6.02
CA SER A 94 -0.74 -12.55 5.17
C SER A 94 -1.71 -13.49 5.87
N ALA A 95 -2.99 -13.39 5.54
CA ALA A 95 -4.02 -14.26 6.11
C ALA A 95 -3.79 -15.74 5.77
N HIS A 96 -3.06 -16.03 4.71
CA HIS A 96 -2.88 -17.36 4.17
C HIS A 96 -1.43 -17.88 4.25
N HIS A 97 -0.43 -16.99 4.26
CA HIS A 97 0.99 -17.36 4.24
C HIS A 97 1.82 -16.41 5.09
N PRO A 98 1.81 -16.54 6.43
CA PRO A 98 2.54 -15.62 7.31
C PRO A 98 4.06 -15.62 7.13
N GLU A 99 4.63 -16.66 6.52
CA GLU A 99 6.05 -16.80 6.20
C GLU A 99 6.44 -16.26 4.83
N ALA A 100 5.54 -15.57 4.14
CA ALA A 100 5.61 -15.38 2.71
C ALA A 100 6.41 -14.18 2.23
N TRP A 101 7.27 -13.57 3.05
CA TRP A 101 8.16 -12.54 2.51
C TRP A 101 9.19 -13.16 1.55
N GLN A 102 9.28 -12.61 0.35
CA GLN A 102 10.24 -13.03 -0.68
C GLN A 102 11.19 -11.88 -1.01
N PRO A 103 12.52 -12.07 -0.96
CA PRO A 103 13.48 -11.03 -1.34
C PRO A 103 13.32 -10.49 -2.76
N ALA A 104 12.68 -11.23 -3.63
CA ALA A 104 12.36 -10.77 -4.99
C ALA A 104 11.25 -9.73 -5.05
N TRP A 105 10.47 -9.56 -3.98
CA TRP A 105 9.37 -8.58 -3.95
C TRP A 105 9.91 -7.17 -3.80
N GLY A 106 9.53 -6.29 -4.75
CA GLY A 106 9.81 -4.86 -4.67
C GLY A 106 8.66 -4.09 -4.04
N VAL A 107 8.82 -2.78 -3.95
CA VAL A 107 7.79 -1.88 -3.39
C VAL A 107 6.46 -2.01 -4.15
N ARG A 108 6.50 -2.17 -5.46
CA ARG A 108 5.29 -2.37 -6.27
C ARG A 108 4.49 -3.59 -5.81
N THR A 109 5.15 -4.72 -5.59
CA THR A 109 4.51 -5.94 -5.08
C THR A 109 4.01 -5.77 -3.66
N MET A 110 4.73 -5.02 -2.81
CA MET A 110 4.29 -4.68 -1.46
C MET A 110 2.97 -3.91 -1.47
N LEU A 111 2.84 -2.93 -2.37
CA LEU A 111 1.61 -2.13 -2.51
C LEU A 111 0.43 -3.00 -2.94
N GLU A 112 0.62 -3.89 -3.90
CA GLU A 112 -0.40 -4.86 -4.30
C GLU A 112 -0.81 -5.75 -3.12
N ALA A 113 0.16 -6.20 -2.32
CA ALA A 113 -0.11 -7.01 -1.13
C ALA A 113 -0.92 -6.23 -0.09
N ILE A 114 -0.54 -4.98 0.20
CA ILE A 114 -1.26 -4.13 1.17
C ILE A 114 -2.71 -3.92 0.72
N ILE A 115 -2.95 -3.65 -0.57
CA ILE A 115 -4.30 -3.52 -1.11
C ILE A 115 -5.08 -4.81 -0.89
N SER A 116 -4.48 -5.97 -1.17
CA SER A 116 -5.13 -7.26 -1.02
C SER A 116 -5.44 -7.64 0.44
N PHE A 117 -4.70 -7.10 1.41
CA PHE A 117 -4.94 -7.35 2.83
C PHE A 117 -6.21 -6.67 3.35
N LEU A 118 -6.60 -5.52 2.76
CA LEU A 118 -7.72 -4.73 3.28
C LEU A 118 -9.01 -5.55 3.44
N PRO A 119 -9.48 -6.30 2.42
CA PRO A 119 -10.72 -7.06 2.57
C PRO A 119 -10.57 -8.40 3.31
N THR A 120 -9.37 -8.78 3.72
CA THR A 120 -9.17 -10.04 4.46
C THR A 120 -9.60 -9.92 5.92
N GLU A 121 -9.85 -11.06 6.57
CA GLU A 121 -10.23 -11.10 7.98
C GLU A 121 -9.05 -10.77 8.90
N ALA A 122 -9.34 -10.02 9.95
CA ALA A 122 -8.33 -9.60 10.94
C ALA A 122 -7.79 -10.78 11.75
N ASN A 123 -8.63 -11.76 12.11
CA ASN A 123 -8.28 -12.97 12.87
C ASN A 123 -7.48 -12.70 14.15
N GLY A 124 -7.70 -11.56 14.80
CA GLY A 124 -7.01 -11.20 16.05
C GLY A 124 -5.53 -10.87 15.90
N ALA A 125 -5.02 -10.63 14.68
CA ALA A 125 -3.63 -10.27 14.47
C ALA A 125 -3.28 -8.92 15.13
N ILE A 126 -2.03 -8.74 15.52
CA ILE A 126 -1.55 -7.49 16.13
C ILE A 126 -1.73 -6.33 15.15
N GLY A 127 -2.32 -5.23 15.63
CA GLY A 127 -2.58 -4.04 14.82
C GLY A 127 -3.77 -4.18 13.88
N ALA A 128 -4.45 -5.33 13.87
CA ALA A 128 -5.64 -5.56 13.05
C ALA A 128 -6.90 -5.10 13.77
N LEU A 129 -7.80 -4.51 13.02
CA LEU A 129 -9.12 -4.07 13.46
C LEU A 129 -10.19 -4.85 12.71
N ASP A 130 -11.33 -5.05 13.35
CA ASP A 130 -12.48 -5.72 12.74
C ASP A 130 -13.73 -4.82 12.87
N TRP A 131 -13.65 -3.64 12.25
CA TRP A 131 -14.75 -2.70 12.25
C TRP A 131 -15.85 -3.17 11.28
N SER A 132 -17.08 -2.72 11.54
CA SER A 132 -18.21 -3.10 10.71
C SER A 132 -18.08 -2.61 9.28
N SER A 133 -18.78 -3.28 8.36
CA SER A 133 -18.87 -2.86 6.94
C SER A 133 -19.37 -1.43 6.82
N GLU A 134 -20.38 -1.04 7.59
CA GLU A 134 -20.94 0.32 7.59
C GLU A 134 -19.91 1.36 8.02
N GLU A 135 -19.15 1.09 9.09
CA GLU A 135 -18.11 1.99 9.57
C GLU A 135 -16.96 2.12 8.58
N ARG A 136 -16.53 1.00 7.97
CA ARG A 136 -15.49 0.97 6.95
C ARG A 136 -15.88 1.79 5.71
N LYS A 137 -17.13 1.69 5.28
CA LYS A 137 -17.65 2.48 4.14
C LYS A 137 -17.67 3.98 4.44
N LYS A 138 -18.03 4.37 5.66
CA LYS A 138 -17.97 5.77 6.10
C LYS A 138 -16.54 6.30 6.11
N LEU A 139 -15.58 5.49 6.57
CA LEU A 139 -14.16 5.86 6.54
C LEU A 139 -13.65 5.99 5.11
N ALA A 140 -14.08 5.12 4.21
CA ALA A 140 -13.72 5.22 2.80
C ALA A 140 -14.19 6.54 2.18
N GLU A 141 -15.44 6.96 2.45
CA GLU A 141 -15.96 8.25 1.97
C GLU A 141 -15.16 9.44 2.50
N ALA A 142 -14.74 9.39 3.76
CA ALA A 142 -14.00 10.48 4.40
C ALA A 142 -12.50 10.48 4.06
N SER A 143 -11.95 9.40 3.53
CA SER A 143 -10.51 9.18 3.37
C SER A 143 -9.83 10.19 2.45
N SER A 144 -10.52 10.63 1.39
CA SER A 144 -9.96 11.57 0.41
C SER A 144 -9.63 12.95 0.99
N SER A 145 -10.17 13.29 2.15
CA SER A 145 -9.87 14.55 2.84
C SER A 145 -8.58 14.53 3.66
N PHE A 146 -7.90 13.40 3.72
CA PHE A 146 -6.67 13.25 4.50
C PHE A 146 -5.54 14.10 3.91
N VAL A 147 -4.82 14.78 4.80
CA VAL A 147 -3.65 15.60 4.46
C VAL A 147 -2.44 15.06 5.21
N CYS A 148 -1.41 14.66 4.48
CA CYS A 148 -0.15 14.22 5.07
C CYS A 148 0.77 15.43 5.29
N PRO A 149 1.40 15.59 6.47
CA PRO A 149 2.33 16.69 6.71
C PRO A 149 3.52 16.74 5.73
N HIS A 150 3.92 15.58 5.19
CA HIS A 150 5.03 15.48 4.22
C HIS A 150 4.57 15.54 2.77
N CYS A 151 3.42 14.98 2.46
CA CYS A 151 2.97 14.76 1.08
C CYS A 151 1.86 15.73 0.64
N GLY A 152 1.17 16.36 1.57
CA GLY A 152 0.03 17.22 1.29
C GLY A 152 -1.28 16.45 1.15
N GLU A 153 -2.22 17.00 0.41
CA GLU A 153 -3.53 16.38 0.17
C GLU A 153 -3.39 15.12 -0.67
N ILE A 154 -3.76 13.98 -0.12
CA ILE A 154 -3.55 12.68 -0.79
C ILE A 154 -4.36 12.52 -2.07
N LYS A 155 -5.52 13.14 -2.15
CA LYS A 155 -6.36 13.13 -3.38
C LYS A 155 -5.65 13.74 -4.60
N ASN A 156 -4.65 14.60 -4.38
CA ASN A 156 -3.88 15.25 -5.44
C ASN A 156 -2.60 14.47 -5.80
N ILE A 157 -2.25 13.46 -5.02
CA ILE A 157 -1.02 12.67 -5.20
C ILE A 157 -1.28 11.45 -6.08
N ILE A 158 -2.36 10.74 -5.79
CA ILE A 158 -2.69 9.52 -6.53
C ILE A 158 -3.26 9.86 -7.90
N PRO A 159 -2.83 9.16 -8.98
CA PRO A 159 -3.38 9.40 -10.32
C PRO A 159 -4.90 9.25 -10.34
N GLU A 160 -5.57 10.08 -11.15
CA GLU A 160 -7.01 9.98 -11.36
C GLU A 160 -7.34 8.70 -12.14
N ILE A 161 -8.51 8.14 -11.87
CA ILE A 161 -9.02 6.99 -12.62
C ILE A 161 -9.49 7.48 -13.98
N THR A 162 -9.01 6.84 -15.05
CA THR A 162 -9.45 7.12 -16.42
C THR A 162 -10.55 6.15 -16.83
N GLU A 163 -11.31 6.48 -17.90
CA GLU A 163 -12.31 5.58 -18.46
C GLU A 163 -11.74 4.23 -18.84
N HIS A 164 -10.50 4.22 -19.36
CA HIS A 164 -9.80 2.98 -19.71
C HIS A 164 -9.49 2.11 -18.48
N ASP A 165 -9.13 2.72 -17.36
CA ASP A 165 -8.89 2.01 -16.09
C ASP A 165 -10.20 1.36 -15.59
N GLU A 166 -11.32 2.06 -15.70
CA GLU A 166 -12.64 1.53 -15.32
C GLU A 166 -13.06 0.34 -16.20
N GLU A 167 -12.76 0.40 -17.49
CA GLU A 167 -13.03 -0.71 -18.43
C GLU A 167 -12.24 -1.96 -18.06
N ILE A 168 -10.96 -1.81 -17.77
CA ILE A 168 -10.09 -2.92 -17.34
C ILE A 168 -10.60 -3.56 -16.04
N ASP A 169 -10.95 -2.75 -15.05
CA ASP A 169 -11.48 -3.26 -13.78
C ASP A 169 -12.80 -4.02 -13.98
N THR A 170 -13.65 -3.55 -14.87
CA THR A 170 -14.92 -4.20 -15.21
C THR A 170 -14.66 -5.56 -15.87
N GLU A 171 -13.72 -5.64 -16.81
CA GLU A 171 -13.34 -6.87 -17.48
C GLU A 171 -12.73 -7.90 -16.51
N ILE A 172 -11.81 -7.47 -15.65
CA ILE A 172 -11.20 -8.33 -14.62
C ILE A 172 -12.26 -8.85 -13.66
N SER A 173 -13.16 -7.99 -13.20
CA SER A 173 -14.25 -8.37 -12.29
C SER A 173 -15.20 -9.37 -12.94
N ALA A 174 -15.48 -9.24 -14.24
CA ALA A 174 -16.31 -10.17 -14.99
C ALA A 174 -15.63 -11.54 -15.14
N GLN A 175 -14.32 -11.58 -15.41
CA GLN A 175 -13.55 -12.82 -15.49
C GLN A 175 -13.52 -13.56 -14.15
N VAL A 176 -13.30 -12.87 -13.04
CA VAL A 176 -13.28 -13.47 -11.70
C VAL A 176 -14.64 -14.07 -11.33
N ARG A 177 -15.76 -13.45 -11.75
CA ARG A 177 -17.11 -13.98 -11.48
C ARG A 177 -17.44 -15.25 -12.27
N ASN A 178 -16.77 -15.46 -13.42
CA ASN A 178 -17.00 -16.60 -14.30
C ASN A 178 -16.08 -17.80 -13.98
N GLU A 179 -15.17 -17.65 -13.04
CA GLU A 179 -14.37 -18.74 -12.47
C GLU A 179 -15.02 -19.26 -11.18
#